data_a886972915e390c71f6d775454fe0973
#
_entry.id   a886972915e390c71f6d775454fe0973
#
_cell.length_a   1.000
_cell.length_b   1.000
_cell.length_c   1.000
_cell.angle_alpha   90.00
_cell.angle_beta   90.00
_cell.angle_gamma   90.00
#
_symmetry.space_group_name_H-M   'P 1'
#
loop_
_entity.id
_entity.type
_entity.pdbx_description
1 polymer ?
#
loop_
_entity_poly.entity_id
_entity_poly.type
_entity_poly.pdbx_seq_one_letter_code
_entity_poly.pdbx_strand_id
1 'polypeptide(L)'
;VLVPPVGLAGASGVTAVSTTGDAPPRLQMSAPAVTANKAANGGVLSLPVVAPATPAAAPGAVEFVTHGRFRDAPVYKPTGEVRSVVLMLSGDQGWTSATSRMAQSLAAQGALVAGLSTPALFASLEADLGDCAFPDGDLENFSRFLQAYEKVPGYYPPILVGDNEGGALAYAMIAQARPNIFAAAMSLEFCPVLELRKPLCKGEGVHFSRRMSESRTTAKRVKPKDNAGVVLLPATRLSAPWVALQSGTLTPFARRSGPLCEARATQTFIETISGAQSVALPAAPPGAPGSAGVPPVTASEPFKAAFAKLNAQRKPPPPPPPAAVSDLPVIEVAAQPGTSSELFAVLLSGDGGWAGLDKEVAAALSKSGVPVVGVDSLRYFWTPRTPASAAADMDRLVRFYAARWKKTKALLIGYSQGADVLPFIVNRLPAASREHVALAVMMGLGKRADFEFHMTNWVSSSASGLLILPEVQKLPTGLGMCIYGRDEKDSNCPSLDPKQVQLVKLPGGHHFDGDYAKLARIILEGARGPGVVAR
;
A
#
# COMPACT_ATOMS: atom_id res chain seq x y z
N VAL A 1 -42.35 -27.03 -23.83
CA VAL A 1 -42.44 -28.28 -24.57
C VAL A 1 -41.09 -28.97 -24.47
N LEU A 2 -41.05 -29.94 -23.59
CA LEU A 2 -40.41 -31.27 -23.59
C LEU A 2 -39.00 -31.45 -24.22
N VAL A 3 -38.09 -31.84 -23.37
CA VAL A 3 -36.93 -32.70 -23.45
C VAL A 3 -37.36 -34.14 -23.88
N PRO A 4 -36.55 -35.11 -24.24
CA PRO A 4 -35.13 -35.40 -24.09
C PRO A 4 -34.52 -36.35 -25.16
N PRO A 5 -33.65 -37.32 -24.80
CA PRO A 5 -32.19 -37.39 -24.96
C PRO A 5 -31.71 -38.58 -25.86
N VAL A 6 -30.45 -39.10 -25.60
CA VAL A 6 -29.82 -40.36 -26.10
C VAL A 6 -28.66 -40.05 -27.03
N GLY A 7 -27.47 -40.57 -26.92
CA GLY A 7 -26.87 -41.64 -26.12
C GLY A 7 -25.57 -42.10 -26.79
N LEU A 8 -24.63 -42.39 -25.97
CA LEU A 8 -23.60 -43.46 -25.98
C LEU A 8 -22.83 -43.92 -27.24
N ALA A 9 -21.53 -43.99 -27.02
CA ALA A 9 -20.61 -45.09 -27.28
C ALA A 9 -19.68 -45.01 -28.50
N GLY A 10 -18.43 -45.23 -28.24
CA GLY A 10 -17.43 -45.66 -29.22
C GLY A 10 -16.00 -45.48 -28.73
N ALA A 11 -15.50 -46.51 -28.03
CA ALA A 11 -14.10 -46.64 -27.64
C ALA A 11 -13.23 -47.06 -28.83
N SER A 12 -11.94 -46.70 -28.78
CA SER A 12 -10.81 -47.60 -29.06
C SER A 12 -9.59 -46.85 -29.58
N GLY A 13 -8.45 -47.18 -29.00
CA GLY A 13 -7.19 -47.11 -29.71
C GLY A 13 -6.01 -46.54 -28.92
N VAL A 14 -5.48 -47.33 -27.99
CA VAL A 14 -4.16 -47.13 -27.37
C VAL A 14 -3.06 -47.50 -28.35
N THR A 15 -2.07 -46.64 -28.53
CA THR A 15 -0.71 -47.06 -28.88
C THR A 15 0.31 -46.25 -28.12
N ALA A 16 1.00 -46.92 -27.21
CA ALA A 16 2.16 -46.44 -26.49
C ALA A 16 3.39 -46.50 -27.40
N VAL A 17 4.16 -45.42 -27.44
CA VAL A 17 5.55 -45.45 -27.90
C VAL A 17 6.43 -45.04 -26.73
N SER A 18 7.22 -46.02 -26.29
CA SER A 18 8.28 -45.88 -25.30
C SER A 18 9.52 -45.28 -25.97
N THR A 19 10.07 -44.20 -25.43
CA THR A 19 11.45 -43.81 -25.69
C THR A 19 12.15 -43.58 -24.37
N THR A 20 13.10 -44.45 -24.09
CA THR A 20 14.10 -44.40 -23.04
C THR A 20 15.04 -43.22 -23.28
N GLY A 21 15.27 -42.42 -22.25
CA GLY A 21 16.27 -41.33 -22.25
C GLY A 21 16.77 -41.11 -20.83
N ASP A 22 18.03 -41.35 -20.62
CA ASP A 22 18.81 -41.42 -19.40
C ASP A 22 18.70 -40.16 -18.54
N ALA A 23 18.53 -40.35 -17.22
CA ALA A 23 18.69 -39.32 -16.18
C ALA A 23 20.13 -39.42 -15.59
N PRO A 24 20.78 -38.29 -15.26
CA PRO A 24 22.09 -38.31 -14.64
C PRO A 24 22.01 -38.69 -13.14
N PRO A 25 23.10 -39.21 -12.55
CA PRO A 25 23.09 -39.84 -11.23
C PRO A 25 22.96 -38.86 -10.10
N ARG A 26 22.11 -39.19 -9.13
CA ARG A 26 22.04 -38.53 -7.80
C ARG A 26 23.21 -38.99 -6.96
N LEU A 27 23.98 -38.01 -6.45
CA LEU A 27 24.93 -38.21 -5.38
C LEU A 27 24.19 -38.44 -4.06
N GLN A 28 24.25 -39.66 -3.55
CA GLN A 28 23.84 -39.98 -2.17
C GLN A 28 24.98 -39.59 -1.21
N MET A 29 24.70 -38.64 -0.34
CA MET A 29 25.55 -38.41 0.84
C MET A 29 25.02 -39.23 2.01
N SER A 30 25.82 -40.20 2.45
CA SER A 30 25.57 -41.04 3.62
C SER A 30 25.81 -40.22 4.90
N ALA A 31 24.84 -40.27 5.83
CA ALA A 31 25.02 -39.75 7.18
C ALA A 31 25.73 -40.78 8.07
N PRO A 32 26.65 -40.37 8.95
CA PRO A 32 27.25 -41.30 9.92
C PRO A 32 26.29 -41.58 11.08
N ALA A 33 26.22 -42.86 11.46
CA ALA A 33 25.52 -43.36 12.59
C ALA A 33 26.11 -42.86 13.91
N VAL A 34 25.29 -42.28 14.78
CA VAL A 34 25.67 -41.93 16.16
C VAL A 34 25.13 -43.01 17.11
N THR A 35 26.02 -43.72 17.73
CA THR A 35 25.75 -44.68 18.80
C THR A 35 25.32 -43.94 20.07
N ALA A 36 24.19 -44.37 20.64
CA ALA A 36 23.68 -43.89 21.92
C ALA A 36 24.51 -44.39 23.08
N ASN A 37 25.05 -43.50 23.90
CA ASN A 37 25.57 -43.81 25.23
C ASN A 37 24.71 -43.13 26.31
N LYS A 38 24.20 -43.94 27.23
CA LYS A 38 23.31 -43.58 28.33
C LYS A 38 24.17 -43.27 29.57
N ALA A 39 24.15 -42.04 30.07
CA ALA A 39 24.46 -41.76 31.49
C ALA A 39 24.06 -40.34 31.93
N ALA A 40 23.25 -40.28 32.97
CA ALA A 40 23.24 -39.40 34.15
C ALA A 40 23.07 -37.88 34.04
N ASN A 41 21.98 -37.41 34.61
CA ASN A 41 21.70 -36.15 35.36
C ASN A 41 22.70 -35.02 35.28
N GLY A 42 22.24 -33.89 34.70
CA GLY A 42 22.90 -32.60 34.83
C GLY A 42 22.09 -31.56 34.05
N GLY A 43 21.51 -30.58 34.74
CA GLY A 43 20.69 -29.53 34.12
C GLY A 43 21.44 -28.78 33.04
N VAL A 44 20.90 -28.81 31.83
CA VAL A 44 21.40 -28.05 30.68
C VAL A 44 20.64 -26.76 30.55
N LEU A 45 21.27 -25.64 30.83
CA LEU A 45 20.86 -24.32 30.42
C LEU A 45 20.82 -24.28 28.89
N SER A 46 19.64 -24.24 28.31
CA SER A 46 19.47 -24.02 26.88
C SER A 46 19.88 -22.60 26.54
N LEU A 47 21.01 -22.43 25.88
CA LEU A 47 21.35 -21.17 25.22
C LEU A 47 20.44 -20.97 24.04
N PRO A 48 19.94 -19.73 23.77
CA PRO A 48 19.13 -19.45 22.60
C PRO A 48 19.99 -19.68 21.35
N VAL A 49 19.47 -20.46 20.41
CA VAL A 49 20.05 -20.60 19.08
C VAL A 49 19.89 -19.26 18.38
N VAL A 50 20.97 -18.52 18.27
CA VAL A 50 21.03 -17.30 17.44
C VAL A 50 20.96 -17.76 15.98
N ALA A 51 19.88 -17.43 15.30
CA ALA A 51 19.79 -17.62 13.86
C ALA A 51 20.96 -16.87 13.17
N PRO A 52 21.61 -17.47 12.14
CA PRO A 52 22.71 -16.80 11.46
C PRO A 52 22.22 -15.49 10.85
N ALA A 53 22.86 -14.39 11.20
CA ALA A 53 22.63 -13.10 10.60
C ALA A 53 22.88 -13.21 9.08
N THR A 54 21.91 -12.83 8.28
CA THR A 54 22.07 -12.72 6.82
C THR A 54 23.25 -11.77 6.56
N PRO A 55 24.23 -12.14 5.74
CA PRO A 55 25.38 -11.28 5.47
C PRO A 55 24.89 -9.97 4.85
N ALA A 56 25.36 -8.84 5.38
CA ALA A 56 25.09 -7.53 4.83
C ALA A 56 25.56 -7.50 3.36
N ALA A 57 24.66 -7.10 2.45
CA ALA A 57 24.99 -6.98 1.03
C ALA A 57 26.17 -6.01 0.85
N ALA A 58 27.09 -6.34 -0.06
CA ALA A 58 28.22 -5.49 -0.39
C ALA A 58 27.75 -4.09 -0.80
N PRO A 59 28.47 -3.00 -0.46
CA PRO A 59 28.11 -1.65 -0.85
C PRO A 59 28.01 -1.55 -2.37
N GLY A 60 26.79 -1.22 -2.90
CA GLY A 60 26.54 -1.08 -4.33
C GLY A 60 25.77 -2.23 -4.99
N ALA A 61 25.49 -3.33 -4.31
CA ALA A 61 24.61 -4.37 -4.83
C ALA A 61 23.15 -3.86 -4.85
N VAL A 62 22.49 -3.98 -6.00
CA VAL A 62 21.06 -3.68 -6.15
C VAL A 62 20.28 -4.84 -5.53
N GLU A 63 19.49 -4.55 -4.51
CA GLU A 63 18.57 -5.50 -3.91
C GLU A 63 17.24 -5.50 -4.66
N PHE A 64 16.57 -6.64 -4.74
CA PHE A 64 15.27 -6.76 -5.38
C PHE A 64 14.22 -7.12 -4.34
N VAL A 65 13.11 -6.38 -4.34
CA VAL A 65 12.03 -6.54 -3.37
C VAL A 65 10.72 -6.83 -4.08
N THR A 66 9.97 -7.80 -3.56
CA THR A 66 8.64 -8.15 -4.08
C THR A 66 7.60 -7.92 -3.00
N HIS A 67 6.56 -7.11 -3.31
CA HIS A 67 5.42 -6.90 -2.44
C HIS A 67 4.19 -6.45 -3.24
N GLY A 68 3.05 -7.05 -2.95
CA GLY A 68 1.79 -6.77 -3.66
C GLY A 68 1.92 -7.01 -5.17
N ARG A 69 1.59 -6.00 -5.96
CA ARG A 69 1.70 -6.01 -7.44
C ARG A 69 3.13 -5.87 -7.94
N PHE A 70 4.02 -5.38 -7.09
CA PHE A 70 5.38 -5.03 -7.49
C PHE A 70 6.31 -6.20 -7.25
N ARG A 71 6.71 -6.85 -8.34
CA ARG A 71 7.64 -7.98 -8.32
C ARG A 71 9.02 -7.51 -8.73
N ASP A 72 10.04 -8.03 -8.05
CA ASP A 72 11.45 -7.81 -8.36
C ASP A 72 11.79 -6.32 -8.56
N ALA A 73 11.24 -5.47 -7.69
CA ALA A 73 11.50 -4.04 -7.69
C ALA A 73 12.94 -3.77 -7.23
N PRO A 74 13.83 -3.21 -8.07
CA PRO A 74 15.19 -2.88 -7.68
C PRO A 74 15.20 -1.73 -6.66
N VAL A 75 15.96 -1.92 -5.57
CA VAL A 75 16.10 -0.95 -4.49
C VAL A 75 17.52 -0.39 -4.48
N TYR A 76 17.60 0.94 -4.45
CA TYR A 76 18.85 1.69 -4.40
C TYR A 76 18.91 2.45 -3.08
N LYS A 77 19.94 2.16 -2.28
CA LYS A 77 20.11 2.71 -0.94
C LYS A 77 21.08 3.88 -0.95
N PRO A 78 20.84 4.94 -0.18
CA PRO A 78 21.83 5.99 0.00
C PRO A 78 23.01 5.49 0.84
N THR A 79 24.18 6.13 0.71
CA THR A 79 25.37 5.79 1.51
C THR A 79 25.30 6.25 2.97
N GLY A 80 24.27 6.99 3.36
CA GLY A 80 24.05 7.52 4.71
C GLY A 80 22.60 7.35 5.14
N GLU A 81 22.17 8.19 6.08
CA GLU A 81 20.79 8.18 6.54
C GLU A 81 19.81 8.46 5.41
N VAL A 82 18.68 7.73 5.42
CA VAL A 82 17.58 7.96 4.47
C VAL A 82 16.94 9.32 4.76
N ARG A 83 17.07 10.23 3.81
CA ARG A 83 16.49 11.59 3.91
C ARG A 83 15.13 11.68 3.25
N SER A 84 14.84 10.83 2.26
CA SER A 84 13.58 10.76 1.54
C SER A 84 13.39 9.37 0.96
N VAL A 85 12.16 9.08 0.53
CA VAL A 85 11.80 7.84 -0.15
C VAL A 85 11.26 8.20 -1.52
N VAL A 86 11.72 7.49 -2.54
CA VAL A 86 11.32 7.70 -3.93
C VAL A 86 10.75 6.40 -4.49
N LEU A 87 9.57 6.49 -5.08
CA LEU A 87 9.05 5.47 -5.98
C LEU A 87 9.28 5.95 -7.40
N MET A 88 10.18 5.28 -8.10
CA MET A 88 10.54 5.65 -9.46
C MET A 88 9.79 4.79 -10.46
N LEU A 89 8.92 5.42 -11.25
CA LEU A 89 8.06 4.83 -12.25
C LEU A 89 8.76 4.83 -13.60
N SER A 90 8.98 3.66 -14.19
CA SER A 90 9.64 3.55 -15.50
C SER A 90 8.76 4.11 -16.62
N GLY A 91 9.37 4.37 -17.78
CA GLY A 91 8.62 4.60 -19.01
C GLY A 91 7.95 3.33 -19.54
N ASP A 92 7.37 3.46 -20.72
CA ASP A 92 6.70 2.41 -21.50
C ASP A 92 7.58 1.19 -21.85
N GLN A 93 8.90 1.37 -21.82
CA GLN A 93 9.86 0.29 -22.05
C GLN A 93 10.18 -0.55 -20.81
N GLY A 94 9.54 -0.25 -19.67
CA GLY A 94 9.85 -0.88 -18.39
C GLY A 94 11.16 -0.41 -17.79
N TRP A 95 11.73 -1.21 -16.90
CA TRP A 95 12.94 -0.84 -16.17
C TRP A 95 14.20 -1.02 -17.04
N THR A 96 14.92 0.06 -17.31
CA THR A 96 16.07 0.13 -18.21
C THR A 96 17.36 0.53 -17.48
N SER A 97 18.50 0.46 -18.17
CA SER A 97 19.76 0.98 -17.64
C SER A 97 19.73 2.53 -17.45
N ALA A 98 18.91 3.25 -18.21
CA ALA A 98 18.73 4.69 -18.05
C ALA A 98 17.96 4.98 -16.75
N THR A 99 16.85 4.28 -16.49
CA THR A 99 16.09 4.41 -15.23
C THR A 99 16.94 3.98 -14.03
N SER A 100 17.77 2.94 -14.17
CA SER A 100 18.71 2.53 -13.11
C SER A 100 19.71 3.64 -12.75
N ARG A 101 20.27 4.33 -13.75
CA ARG A 101 21.17 5.48 -13.50
C ARG A 101 20.45 6.66 -12.84
N MET A 102 19.19 6.92 -13.22
CA MET A 102 18.37 7.93 -12.53
C MET A 102 18.17 7.57 -11.05
N ALA A 103 17.78 6.34 -10.76
CA ALA A 103 17.62 5.86 -9.40
C ALA A 103 18.90 5.99 -8.57
N GLN A 104 20.05 5.62 -9.13
CA GLN A 104 21.37 5.81 -8.49
C GLN A 104 21.68 7.28 -8.20
N SER A 105 21.36 8.19 -9.14
CA SER A 105 21.56 9.63 -8.95
C SER A 105 20.68 10.19 -7.81
N LEU A 106 19.46 9.69 -7.65
CA LEU A 106 18.58 10.06 -6.54
C LEU A 106 19.07 9.47 -5.22
N ALA A 107 19.54 8.21 -5.22
CA ALA A 107 20.12 7.59 -4.05
C ALA A 107 21.37 8.32 -3.55
N ALA A 108 22.23 8.79 -4.48
CA ALA A 108 23.38 9.63 -4.14
C ALA A 108 22.99 10.97 -3.48
N GLN A 109 21.75 11.43 -3.64
CA GLN A 109 21.21 12.62 -2.96
C GLN A 109 20.51 12.28 -1.62
N GLY A 110 20.65 11.06 -1.11
CA GLY A 110 20.12 10.62 0.18
C GLY A 110 18.72 10.01 0.11
N ALA A 111 18.23 9.63 -1.07
CA ALA A 111 16.95 8.97 -1.21
C ALA A 111 17.07 7.45 -1.14
N LEU A 112 16.14 6.79 -0.45
CA LEU A 112 15.85 5.37 -0.64
C LEU A 112 14.94 5.25 -1.87
N VAL A 113 15.41 4.61 -2.93
CA VAL A 113 14.71 4.58 -4.23
C VAL A 113 14.29 3.16 -4.56
N ALA A 114 13.01 2.94 -4.84
CA ALA A 114 12.54 1.70 -5.45
C ALA A 114 12.11 1.94 -6.90
N GLY A 115 12.57 1.06 -7.79
CA GLY A 115 12.22 1.08 -9.20
C GLY A 115 10.97 0.25 -9.49
N LEU A 116 10.00 0.84 -10.16
CA LEU A 116 8.73 0.21 -10.47
C LEU A 116 8.48 0.21 -11.99
N SER A 117 8.15 -0.95 -12.53
CA SER A 117 7.83 -1.10 -13.95
C SER A 117 6.39 -0.63 -14.21
N THR A 118 6.21 0.50 -14.89
CA THR A 118 4.88 1.01 -15.27
C THR A 118 4.09 0.02 -16.15
N PRO A 119 4.67 -0.61 -17.19
CA PRO A 119 3.94 -1.61 -17.96
C PRO A 119 3.51 -2.84 -17.15
N ALA A 120 4.35 -3.31 -16.22
CA ALA A 120 4.00 -4.43 -15.36
C ALA A 120 2.88 -4.06 -14.38
N LEU A 121 2.91 -2.85 -13.84
CA LEU A 121 1.83 -2.32 -13.00
C LEU A 121 0.51 -2.25 -13.78
N PHE A 122 0.52 -1.70 -15.00
CA PHE A 122 -0.69 -1.61 -15.82
C PHE A 122 -1.26 -2.99 -16.16
N ALA A 123 -0.42 -3.93 -16.55
CA ALA A 123 -0.86 -5.31 -16.81
C ALA A 123 -1.51 -5.95 -15.56
N SER A 124 -0.98 -5.70 -14.38
CA SER A 124 -1.54 -6.19 -13.11
C SER A 124 -2.88 -5.52 -12.78
N LEU A 125 -2.99 -4.19 -12.96
CA LEU A 125 -4.24 -3.45 -12.72
C LEU A 125 -5.36 -3.85 -13.68
N GLU A 126 -5.02 -4.13 -14.94
CA GLU A 126 -5.96 -4.58 -15.96
C GLU A 126 -6.48 -5.99 -15.72
N ALA A 127 -5.71 -6.82 -15.05
CA ALA A 127 -6.11 -8.19 -14.68
C ALA A 127 -7.12 -8.24 -13.52
N ASP A 128 -7.28 -7.17 -12.76
CA ASP A 128 -8.25 -7.11 -11.67
C ASP A 128 -9.69 -7.10 -12.17
N LEU A 129 -10.62 -7.55 -11.33
CA LEU A 129 -12.05 -7.62 -11.66
C LEU A 129 -12.79 -6.28 -11.57
N GLY A 130 -12.24 -5.26 -10.89
CA GLY A 130 -12.92 -3.97 -10.69
C GLY A 130 -13.07 -3.15 -11.98
N ASP A 131 -14.00 -2.21 -12.00
CA ASP A 131 -14.33 -1.35 -13.16
C ASP A 131 -13.32 -0.21 -13.38
N CYS A 132 -12.51 0.12 -12.38
CA CYS A 132 -11.49 1.16 -12.42
C CYS A 132 -10.23 0.75 -11.66
N ALA A 133 -9.12 1.44 -11.92
CA ALA A 133 -7.82 1.23 -11.30
C ALA A 133 -7.54 2.27 -10.21
N PHE A 134 -6.99 1.82 -9.07
CA PHE A 134 -6.66 2.66 -7.91
C PHE A 134 -5.18 2.51 -7.52
N PRO A 135 -4.24 2.87 -8.41
CA PRO A 135 -2.82 2.60 -8.21
C PRO A 135 -2.15 3.44 -7.12
N ASP A 136 -2.73 4.56 -6.70
CA ASP A 136 -2.17 5.37 -5.59
C ASP A 136 -2.18 4.61 -4.25
N GLY A 137 -3.20 3.80 -3.98
CA GLY A 137 -3.24 2.91 -2.82
C GLY A 137 -2.16 1.82 -2.88
N ASP A 138 -1.98 1.19 -4.04
CA ASP A 138 -0.93 0.18 -4.25
C ASP A 138 0.48 0.76 -4.04
N LEU A 139 0.72 1.98 -4.55
CA LEU A 139 2.00 2.69 -4.38
C LEU A 139 2.25 3.12 -2.93
N GLU A 140 1.23 3.62 -2.23
CA GLU A 140 1.35 3.94 -0.79
C GLU A 140 1.68 2.68 0.00
N ASN A 141 0.97 1.59 -0.24
CA ASN A 141 1.20 0.32 0.44
C ASN A 141 2.63 -0.20 0.21
N PHE A 142 3.09 -0.23 -1.04
CA PHE A 142 4.46 -0.63 -1.36
C PHE A 142 5.50 0.26 -0.67
N SER A 143 5.27 1.57 -0.62
CA SER A 143 6.17 2.49 0.08
C SER A 143 6.26 2.20 1.58
N ARG A 144 5.13 1.86 2.22
CA ARG A 144 5.09 1.50 3.64
C ARG A 144 5.86 0.22 3.91
N PHE A 145 5.60 -0.80 3.09
CA PHE A 145 6.32 -2.06 3.14
C PHE A 145 7.84 -1.85 2.98
N LEU A 146 8.26 -1.15 1.93
CA LEU A 146 9.67 -0.86 1.66
C LEU A 146 10.35 -0.18 2.86
N GLN A 147 9.71 0.82 3.45
CA GLN A 147 10.26 1.56 4.59
C GLN A 147 10.32 0.73 5.88
N ALA A 148 9.37 -0.18 6.09
CA ALA A 148 9.43 -1.13 7.19
C ALA A 148 10.53 -2.18 6.97
N TYR A 149 10.61 -2.72 5.76
CA TYR A 149 11.64 -3.68 5.34
C TYR A 149 13.06 -3.10 5.51
N GLU A 150 13.29 -1.87 5.09
CA GLU A 150 14.55 -1.15 5.21
C GLU A 150 14.77 -0.52 6.60
N LYS A 151 13.87 -0.77 7.54
CA LYS A 151 13.95 -0.26 8.94
C LYS A 151 14.11 1.26 9.01
N VAL A 152 13.49 1.99 8.06
CA VAL A 152 13.53 3.46 8.06
C VAL A 152 12.82 3.98 9.31
N PRO A 153 13.46 4.82 10.13
CA PRO A 153 12.81 5.40 11.30
C PRO A 153 11.66 6.33 10.90
N GLY A 154 10.45 6.01 11.31
CA GLY A 154 9.26 6.77 10.92
C GLY A 154 8.84 6.53 9.45
N TYR A 155 7.75 7.14 9.03
CA TYR A 155 7.24 7.03 7.66
C TYR A 155 7.42 8.35 6.90
N TYR A 156 8.05 8.28 5.75
CA TYR A 156 8.18 9.38 4.80
C TYR A 156 7.19 9.18 3.65
N PRO A 157 6.20 10.07 3.45
CA PRO A 157 5.42 10.05 2.20
C PRO A 157 6.38 10.06 1.01
N PRO A 158 6.23 9.12 0.04
CA PRO A 158 7.20 9.02 -1.04
C PRO A 158 7.08 10.17 -2.04
N ILE A 159 8.19 10.53 -2.67
CA ILE A 159 8.23 11.36 -3.87
C ILE A 159 8.08 10.41 -5.06
N LEU A 160 7.14 10.70 -5.96
CA LEU A 160 7.01 9.98 -7.22
C LEU A 160 7.94 10.60 -8.26
N VAL A 161 8.78 9.80 -8.90
CA VAL A 161 9.62 10.23 -10.01
C VAL A 161 9.31 9.34 -11.20
N GLY A 162 8.86 9.90 -12.30
CA GLY A 162 8.47 9.12 -13.47
C GLY A 162 9.11 9.58 -14.75
N ASP A 163 9.43 8.63 -15.64
CA ASP A 163 9.98 8.86 -16.96
C ASP A 163 8.91 8.59 -18.03
N ASN A 164 8.75 9.48 -19.01
CA ASN A 164 7.77 9.35 -20.09
C ASN A 164 6.36 9.00 -19.55
N GLU A 165 5.87 7.79 -19.85
CA GLU A 165 4.58 7.29 -19.36
C GLU A 165 4.52 7.19 -17.81
N GLY A 166 5.63 6.80 -17.17
CA GLY A 166 5.76 6.85 -15.71
C GLY A 166 5.64 8.27 -15.16
N GLY A 167 6.08 9.28 -15.94
CA GLY A 167 5.88 10.70 -15.63
C GLY A 167 4.41 11.12 -15.67
N ALA A 168 3.65 10.61 -16.66
CA ALA A 168 2.20 10.79 -16.70
C ALA A 168 1.50 10.09 -15.53
N LEU A 169 1.93 8.89 -15.17
CA LEU A 169 1.42 8.17 -14.00
C LEU A 169 1.72 8.92 -12.70
N ALA A 170 2.94 9.45 -12.53
CA ALA A 170 3.29 10.23 -11.34
C ALA A 170 2.38 11.45 -11.15
N TYR A 171 2.08 12.17 -12.25
CA TYR A 171 1.09 13.25 -12.25
C TYR A 171 -0.31 12.76 -11.88
N ALA A 172 -0.78 11.68 -12.53
CA ALA A 172 -2.10 11.12 -12.29
C ALA A 172 -2.30 10.72 -10.81
N MET A 173 -1.24 10.19 -10.19
CA MET A 173 -1.29 9.78 -8.78
C MET A 173 -1.48 10.94 -7.83
N ILE A 174 -0.76 12.05 -8.00
CA ILE A 174 -0.96 13.24 -7.16
C ILE A 174 -2.26 14.01 -7.47
N ALA A 175 -2.86 13.77 -8.63
CA ALA A 175 -4.19 14.26 -8.96
C ALA A 175 -5.30 13.36 -8.39
N GLN A 176 -5.07 12.05 -8.27
CA GLN A 176 -6.02 11.08 -7.73
C GLN A 176 -5.98 11.01 -6.21
N ALA A 177 -4.79 10.96 -5.64
CA ALA A 177 -4.57 10.71 -4.22
C ALA A 177 -5.03 11.85 -3.32
N ARG A 178 -5.37 11.50 -2.09
CA ARG A 178 -5.63 12.47 -1.02
C ARG A 178 -4.33 13.18 -0.58
N PRO A 179 -4.45 14.35 0.06
CA PRO A 179 -3.29 15.04 0.62
C PRO A 179 -2.48 14.16 1.59
N ASN A 180 -1.16 14.32 1.57
CA ASN A 180 -0.19 13.60 2.42
C ASN A 180 0.01 12.10 2.11
N ILE A 181 -0.52 11.57 1.02
CA ILE A 181 -0.16 10.24 0.51
C ILE A 181 1.22 10.30 -0.14
N PHE A 182 1.43 11.27 -1.02
CA PHE A 182 2.71 11.55 -1.66
C PHE A 182 3.26 12.90 -1.22
N ALA A 183 4.59 13.00 -1.12
CA ALA A 183 5.25 14.24 -0.75
C ALA A 183 5.34 15.21 -1.94
N ALA A 184 5.58 14.69 -3.14
CA ALA A 184 5.70 15.43 -4.39
C ALA A 184 5.67 14.48 -5.60
N ALA A 185 5.58 15.05 -6.80
CA ALA A 185 5.85 14.31 -8.04
C ALA A 185 6.82 15.07 -8.96
N MET A 186 7.67 14.32 -9.66
CA MET A 186 8.59 14.80 -10.67
C MET A 186 8.42 13.96 -11.94
N SER A 187 8.03 14.59 -13.03
CA SER A 187 7.80 13.95 -14.33
C SER A 187 8.85 14.35 -15.34
N LEU A 188 9.57 13.38 -15.90
CA LEU A 188 10.50 13.58 -16.99
C LEU A 188 9.80 13.28 -18.30
N GLU A 189 9.98 14.17 -19.30
CA GLU A 189 9.37 14.03 -20.63
C GLU A 189 7.88 13.72 -20.55
N PHE A 190 7.17 14.50 -19.74
CA PHE A 190 5.74 14.33 -19.48
C PHE A 190 4.93 14.42 -20.78
N CYS A 191 4.03 13.46 -20.95
CA CYS A 191 3.02 13.44 -21.99
C CYS A 191 1.70 12.95 -21.33
N PRO A 192 0.55 13.65 -21.48
CA PRO A 192 -0.68 13.37 -20.73
C PRO A 192 -1.42 12.11 -21.23
N VAL A 193 -0.70 11.03 -21.51
CA VAL A 193 -1.25 9.77 -22.03
C VAL A 193 -0.75 8.61 -21.20
N LEU A 194 -1.66 7.70 -20.86
CA LEU A 194 -1.37 6.41 -20.23
C LEU A 194 -1.89 5.29 -21.15
N GLU A 195 -1.08 4.28 -21.43
CA GLU A 195 -1.49 3.07 -22.17
C GLU A 195 -2.27 2.09 -21.26
N LEU A 196 -2.85 2.58 -20.18
CA LEU A 196 -3.73 1.85 -19.27
C LEU A 196 -5.15 1.77 -19.86
N ARG A 197 -5.58 0.58 -20.24
CA ARG A 197 -6.91 0.34 -20.83
C ARG A 197 -8.04 0.43 -19.81
N LYS A 198 -7.76 0.17 -18.55
CA LYS A 198 -8.70 0.33 -17.44
C LYS A 198 -8.74 1.79 -17.01
N PRO A 199 -9.93 2.42 -16.83
CA PRO A 199 -9.98 3.81 -16.37
C PRO A 199 -9.47 3.92 -14.93
N LEU A 200 -8.91 5.08 -14.58
CA LEU A 200 -8.61 5.39 -13.20
C LEU A 200 -9.91 5.55 -12.39
N CYS A 201 -9.90 5.18 -11.13
CA CYS A 201 -11.01 5.48 -10.23
C CYS A 201 -11.10 6.99 -9.99
N LYS A 202 -12.29 7.48 -9.69
CA LYS A 202 -12.48 8.87 -9.30
C LYS A 202 -11.63 9.19 -8.06
N GLY A 203 -10.97 10.34 -8.10
CA GLY A 203 -10.12 10.84 -7.01
C GLY A 203 -10.40 12.32 -6.76
N GLU A 204 -9.53 12.95 -5.96
CA GLU A 204 -9.71 14.34 -5.50
C GLU A 204 -9.69 15.37 -6.65
N GLY A 205 -8.88 15.15 -7.69
CA GLY A 205 -8.71 16.10 -8.78
C GLY A 205 -8.38 15.46 -10.13
N VAL A 206 -8.33 14.13 -10.22
CA VAL A 206 -7.99 13.45 -11.46
C VAL A 206 -9.14 13.55 -12.48
N HIS A 207 -8.84 14.09 -13.65
CA HIS A 207 -9.73 14.16 -14.80
C HIS A 207 -9.06 13.49 -15.99
N PHE A 208 -9.83 12.71 -16.74
CA PHE A 208 -9.33 12.00 -17.92
C PHE A 208 -10.47 11.69 -18.91
N SER A 209 -10.08 11.42 -20.16
CA SER A 209 -10.94 10.85 -21.18
C SER A 209 -10.35 9.51 -21.67
N ARG A 210 -11.20 8.66 -22.25
CA ARG A 210 -10.74 7.41 -22.86
C ARG A 210 -10.14 7.70 -24.24
N ARG A 211 -8.97 7.14 -24.51
CA ARG A 211 -8.35 7.16 -25.83
C ARG A 211 -8.94 6.02 -26.66
N MET A 212 -9.56 6.36 -27.79
CA MET A 212 -10.07 5.37 -28.75
C MET A 212 -8.96 5.01 -29.72
N SER A 213 -8.78 3.73 -30.07
CA SER A 213 -7.84 3.35 -31.11
C SER A 213 -8.37 3.81 -32.48
N GLU A 214 -7.60 4.60 -33.20
CA GLU A 214 -7.86 4.88 -34.61
C GLU A 214 -7.50 3.62 -35.43
N SER A 215 -8.50 2.82 -35.77
CA SER A 215 -8.31 1.72 -36.71
C SER A 215 -8.03 2.27 -38.12
N ARG A 216 -6.78 2.37 -38.51
CA ARG A 216 -6.35 2.62 -39.89
C ARG A 216 -6.37 1.33 -40.70
N THR A 217 -7.52 0.78 -40.97
CA THR A 217 -7.67 -0.26 -42.01
C THR A 217 -8.98 -0.07 -42.76
N THR A 218 -8.82 0.33 -44.02
CA THR A 218 -9.81 0.27 -45.09
C THR A 218 -10.16 -1.20 -45.35
N ALA A 219 -11.11 -1.75 -44.72
CA ALA A 219 -11.94 -2.89 -45.05
C ALA A 219 -12.28 -3.76 -43.83
N LYS A 220 -13.47 -3.60 -43.40
CA LYS A 220 -14.30 -4.27 -42.39
C LYS A 220 -14.52 -3.43 -41.14
N ARG A 221 -15.80 -3.10 -40.93
CA ARG A 221 -16.27 -2.48 -39.68
C ARG A 221 -15.83 -3.33 -38.50
N VAL A 222 -14.72 -2.98 -37.91
CA VAL A 222 -14.32 -3.48 -36.60
C VAL A 222 -15.10 -2.64 -35.59
N LYS A 223 -15.83 -3.29 -34.71
CA LYS A 223 -16.57 -2.61 -33.64
C LYS A 223 -15.59 -1.77 -32.83
N PRO A 224 -15.93 -0.50 -32.46
CA PRO A 224 -15.06 0.33 -31.62
C PRO A 224 -15.10 -0.21 -30.20
N LYS A 225 -14.24 -1.15 -29.89
CA LYS A 225 -14.18 -1.83 -28.58
C LYS A 225 -12.77 -1.83 -27.94
N ASP A 226 -11.78 -1.30 -28.59
CA ASP A 226 -10.45 -1.30 -28.03
C ASP A 226 -10.12 0.08 -27.44
N ASN A 227 -10.34 0.18 -26.12
CA ASN A 227 -9.80 1.30 -25.33
C ASN A 227 -8.27 1.26 -25.44
N ALA A 228 -7.69 2.24 -26.13
CA ALA A 228 -6.24 2.32 -26.37
C ALA A 228 -5.50 3.01 -25.19
N GLY A 229 -6.21 3.37 -24.13
CA GLY A 229 -5.62 4.01 -22.96
C GLY A 229 -6.44 5.18 -22.42
N VAL A 230 -5.79 5.96 -21.57
CA VAL A 230 -6.33 7.15 -20.89
C VAL A 230 -5.59 8.39 -21.35
N VAL A 231 -6.33 9.44 -21.69
CA VAL A 231 -5.80 10.81 -21.87
C VAL A 231 -6.10 11.60 -20.61
N LEU A 232 -5.07 12.05 -19.93
CA LEU A 232 -5.20 12.88 -18.74
C LEU A 232 -5.60 14.31 -19.14
N LEU A 233 -6.42 14.91 -18.33
CA LEU A 233 -6.81 16.32 -18.43
C LEU A 233 -6.17 17.12 -17.29
N PRO A 234 -6.02 18.44 -17.44
CA PRO A 234 -5.49 19.28 -16.36
C PRO A 234 -6.34 19.15 -15.10
N ALA A 235 -5.69 18.83 -14.00
CA ALA A 235 -6.35 18.73 -12.69
C ALA A 235 -6.68 20.12 -12.15
N THR A 236 -7.85 20.29 -11.57
CA THR A 236 -8.22 21.53 -10.88
C THR A 236 -7.43 21.74 -9.59
N ARG A 237 -6.94 20.66 -9.00
CA ARG A 237 -6.15 20.65 -7.78
C ARG A 237 -5.23 19.44 -7.74
N LEU A 238 -4.00 19.64 -7.27
CA LEU A 238 -3.05 18.57 -6.95
C LEU A 238 -2.93 18.40 -5.43
N SER A 239 -2.78 17.16 -5.00
CA SER A 239 -2.59 16.84 -3.57
C SER A 239 -1.17 17.11 -3.08
N ALA A 240 -0.21 17.28 -3.99
CA ALA A 240 1.21 17.49 -3.72
C ALA A 240 1.87 18.36 -4.80
N PRO A 241 3.03 19.00 -4.52
CA PRO A 241 3.79 19.76 -5.51
C PRO A 241 4.19 18.91 -6.73
N TRP A 242 4.16 19.51 -7.91
CA TRP A 242 4.54 18.85 -9.17
C TRP A 242 5.56 19.66 -9.97
N VAL A 243 6.59 18.95 -10.45
CA VAL A 243 7.60 19.51 -11.35
C VAL A 243 7.67 18.64 -12.60
N ALA A 244 7.49 19.24 -13.77
CA ALA A 244 7.68 18.61 -15.07
C ALA A 244 9.00 19.07 -15.70
N LEU A 245 9.84 18.12 -16.07
CA LEU A 245 11.13 18.37 -16.73
C LEU A 245 11.00 17.96 -18.20
N GLN A 246 11.28 18.89 -19.12
CA GLN A 246 11.06 18.71 -20.55
C GLN A 246 12.31 19.12 -21.35
N SER A 247 12.81 18.25 -22.24
CA SER A 247 13.89 18.59 -23.14
C SER A 247 13.40 19.30 -24.42
N GLY A 248 12.10 19.29 -24.65
CA GLY A 248 11.51 19.76 -25.92
C GLY A 248 11.72 18.80 -27.09
N THR A 249 12.35 17.65 -26.86
CA THR A 249 12.59 16.62 -27.87
C THR A 249 11.50 15.55 -27.78
N LEU A 250 10.86 15.21 -28.91
CA LEU A 250 9.85 14.15 -28.93
C LEU A 250 10.50 12.77 -28.71
N THR A 251 10.18 12.15 -27.60
CA THR A 251 10.57 10.76 -27.31
C THR A 251 9.83 9.77 -28.22
N PRO A 252 10.29 8.52 -28.36
CA PRO A 252 9.55 7.49 -29.09
C PRO A 252 8.12 7.30 -28.57
N PHE A 253 7.93 7.36 -27.26
CA PHE A 253 6.61 7.32 -26.63
C PHE A 253 5.75 8.51 -27.07
N ALA A 254 6.26 9.73 -26.96
CA ALA A 254 5.55 10.95 -27.33
C ALA A 254 5.13 10.93 -28.81
N ARG A 255 6.03 10.47 -29.72
CA ARG A 255 5.72 10.37 -31.17
C ARG A 255 4.54 9.44 -31.47
N ARG A 256 4.48 8.26 -30.84
CA ARG A 256 3.37 7.33 -31.09
C ARG A 256 2.09 7.70 -30.33
N SER A 257 2.22 8.49 -29.26
CA SER A 257 1.08 9.00 -28.48
C SER A 257 0.34 10.15 -29.14
N GLY A 258 0.96 10.82 -30.12
CA GLY A 258 0.33 11.81 -30.99
C GLY A 258 0.45 13.26 -30.51
N PRO A 259 -0.35 14.18 -31.06
CA PRO A 259 -0.15 15.62 -30.93
C PRO A 259 -0.26 16.17 -29.51
N LEU A 260 -0.92 15.46 -28.60
CA LEU A 260 -0.99 15.84 -27.18
C LEU A 260 0.37 15.83 -26.47
N CYS A 261 1.34 15.12 -27.03
CA CYS A 261 2.69 14.99 -26.48
C CYS A 261 3.71 15.92 -27.13
N GLU A 262 3.28 16.77 -28.06
CA GLU A 262 4.14 17.80 -28.62
C GLU A 262 4.50 18.83 -27.55
N ALA A 263 5.70 19.41 -27.65
CA ALA A 263 6.25 20.32 -26.64
C ALA A 263 5.30 21.48 -26.28
N ARG A 264 4.64 22.07 -27.29
CA ARG A 264 3.67 23.15 -27.07
C ARG A 264 2.41 22.67 -26.32
N ALA A 265 1.89 21.51 -26.68
CA ALA A 265 0.70 20.96 -26.04
C ALA A 265 0.97 20.58 -24.58
N THR A 266 2.10 19.92 -24.32
CA THR A 266 2.52 19.57 -22.96
C THR A 266 2.82 20.78 -22.11
N GLN A 267 3.45 21.82 -22.67
CA GLN A 267 3.70 23.07 -21.96
C GLN A 267 2.39 23.78 -21.59
N THR A 268 1.44 23.89 -22.52
CA THR A 268 0.10 24.44 -22.26
C THR A 268 -0.62 23.65 -21.16
N PHE A 269 -0.53 22.32 -21.19
CA PHE A 269 -1.12 21.47 -20.15
C PHE A 269 -0.53 21.81 -18.78
N ILE A 270 0.79 21.88 -18.65
CA ILE A 270 1.48 22.17 -17.39
C ILE A 270 1.09 23.56 -16.86
N GLU A 271 1.08 24.58 -17.73
CA GLU A 271 0.74 25.97 -17.38
C GLU A 271 -0.71 26.15 -16.90
N THR A 272 -1.62 25.27 -17.33
CA THR A 272 -3.02 25.29 -16.89
C THR A 272 -3.18 24.89 -15.42
N ILE A 273 -2.19 24.20 -14.83
CA ILE A 273 -2.27 23.65 -13.49
C ILE A 273 -1.65 24.60 -12.48
N SER A 274 -2.45 25.06 -11.55
CA SER A 274 -1.98 25.96 -10.48
C SER A 274 -0.88 25.31 -9.64
N GLY A 275 0.26 25.99 -9.52
CA GLY A 275 1.40 25.53 -8.72
C GLY A 275 2.30 24.51 -9.41
N ALA A 276 1.98 24.07 -10.63
CA ALA A 276 2.87 23.25 -11.44
C ALA A 276 4.14 24.05 -11.82
N GLN A 277 5.28 23.36 -11.90
CA GLN A 277 6.54 23.94 -12.32
C GLN A 277 7.06 23.22 -13.55
N SER A 278 7.44 23.98 -14.58
CA SER A 278 8.12 23.47 -15.78
C SER A 278 9.61 23.81 -15.69
N VAL A 279 10.46 22.81 -15.95
CA VAL A 279 11.92 22.95 -15.96
C VAL A 279 12.45 22.43 -17.29
N ALA A 280 13.21 23.28 -18.00
CA ALA A 280 13.84 22.89 -19.25
C ALA A 280 15.04 21.97 -18.98
N LEU A 281 15.10 20.84 -19.66
CA LEU A 281 16.27 19.99 -19.73
C LEU A 281 17.13 20.35 -20.93
N PRO A 282 18.45 20.16 -20.87
CA PRO A 282 19.32 20.32 -22.04
C PRO A 282 18.84 19.37 -23.16
N ALA A 283 18.66 19.94 -24.36
CA ALA A 283 18.36 19.11 -25.53
C ALA A 283 19.55 18.22 -25.89
N ALA A 284 19.30 17.01 -26.33
CA ALA A 284 20.33 16.15 -26.91
C ALA A 284 20.85 16.81 -28.21
N PRO A 285 22.17 16.88 -28.45
CA PRO A 285 22.69 17.42 -29.69
C PRO A 285 22.19 16.62 -30.89
N PRO A 286 21.80 17.27 -31.98
CA PRO A 286 21.35 16.60 -33.19
C PRO A 286 22.48 15.73 -33.76
N GLY A 287 22.23 14.47 -34.03
CA GLY A 287 23.12 13.58 -34.76
C GLY A 287 23.99 12.61 -33.95
N ALA A 288 23.79 12.47 -32.65
CA ALA A 288 24.49 11.43 -31.89
C ALA A 288 23.79 10.06 -32.01
N PRO A 289 24.27 9.14 -32.85
CA PRO A 289 23.80 7.75 -32.79
C PRO A 289 24.38 7.14 -31.53
N GLY A 290 23.49 6.80 -30.54
CA GLY A 290 23.92 6.11 -29.34
C GLY A 290 24.89 6.87 -28.46
N SER A 291 24.59 8.12 -28.17
CA SER A 291 25.05 9.03 -27.10
C SER A 291 26.34 8.69 -26.32
N ALA A 292 27.46 8.63 -26.97
CA ALA A 292 28.77 8.57 -26.27
C ALA A 292 29.26 9.94 -25.74
N GLY A 293 28.47 11.02 -25.79
CA GLY A 293 28.91 12.35 -25.39
C GLY A 293 27.89 13.30 -24.76
N VAL A 294 26.62 12.89 -24.66
CA VAL A 294 25.61 13.68 -23.92
C VAL A 294 25.59 13.20 -22.47
N PRO A 295 25.79 14.08 -21.48
CA PRO A 295 25.60 13.69 -20.08
C PRO A 295 24.17 13.11 -19.96
N PRO A 296 24.01 11.93 -19.35
CA PRO A 296 22.68 11.40 -19.10
C PRO A 296 21.87 12.44 -18.32
N VAL A 297 20.56 12.55 -18.59
CA VAL A 297 19.64 13.47 -17.86
C VAL A 297 19.88 13.46 -16.35
N THR A 298 20.28 12.31 -15.84
CA THR A 298 20.65 12.05 -14.44
C THR A 298 21.83 12.87 -13.92
N ALA A 299 22.75 13.30 -14.80
CA ALA A 299 23.88 14.13 -14.45
C ALA A 299 23.57 15.63 -14.62
N SER A 300 22.42 15.97 -15.22
CA SER A 300 22.07 17.37 -15.47
C SER A 300 21.74 18.09 -14.15
N GLU A 301 22.28 19.29 -14.02
CA GLU A 301 21.99 20.13 -12.84
C GLU A 301 20.50 20.45 -12.69
N PRO A 302 19.70 20.70 -13.77
CA PRO A 302 18.26 20.89 -13.63
C PRO A 302 17.53 19.71 -12.97
N PHE A 303 17.89 18.47 -13.31
CA PHE A 303 17.30 17.27 -12.68
C PHE A 303 17.60 17.21 -11.18
N LYS A 304 18.89 17.37 -10.83
CA LYS A 304 19.32 17.32 -9.41
C LYS A 304 18.72 18.47 -8.60
N ALA A 305 18.71 19.69 -9.15
CA ALA A 305 18.15 20.86 -8.49
C ALA A 305 16.63 20.75 -8.28
N ALA A 306 15.90 20.22 -9.28
CA ALA A 306 14.46 19.98 -9.16
C ALA A 306 14.16 18.97 -8.02
N PHE A 307 14.88 17.86 -7.98
CA PHE A 307 14.72 16.89 -6.90
C PHE A 307 15.09 17.46 -5.54
N ALA A 308 16.23 18.15 -5.42
CA ALA A 308 16.66 18.78 -4.18
C ALA A 308 15.60 19.78 -3.65
N LYS A 309 15.00 20.57 -4.54
CA LYS A 309 13.93 21.51 -4.20
C LYS A 309 12.68 20.80 -3.66
N LEU A 310 12.21 19.74 -4.32
CA LEU A 310 11.08 18.95 -3.87
C LEU A 310 11.39 18.26 -2.53
N ASN A 311 12.58 17.72 -2.37
CA ASN A 311 13.01 17.09 -1.13
C ASN A 311 13.08 18.08 0.04
N ALA A 312 13.49 19.33 -0.20
CA ALA A 312 13.49 20.38 0.83
C ALA A 312 12.08 20.83 1.27
N GLN A 313 11.09 20.72 0.39
CA GLN A 313 9.70 21.10 0.68
C GLN A 313 8.90 20.01 1.42
N ARG A 314 9.45 18.82 1.56
CA ARG A 314 8.78 17.73 2.26
C ARG A 314 8.53 18.05 3.73
N LYS A 315 7.41 17.58 4.25
CA LYS A 315 7.17 17.65 5.70
C LYS A 315 8.13 16.70 6.43
N PRO A 316 8.70 17.11 7.56
CA PRO A 316 9.48 16.19 8.38
C PRO A 316 8.61 15.02 8.84
N PRO A 317 9.21 13.84 9.14
CA PRO A 317 8.47 12.75 9.75
C PRO A 317 7.83 13.23 11.06
N PRO A 318 6.71 12.62 11.47
CA PRO A 318 6.12 12.94 12.77
C PRO A 318 7.16 12.72 13.88
N PRO A 319 7.05 13.49 14.99
CA PRO A 319 7.95 13.32 16.12
C PRO A 319 7.89 11.88 16.65
N PRO A 320 8.97 11.36 17.24
CA PRO A 320 8.98 10.03 17.82
C PRO A 320 7.91 9.90 18.92
N PRO A 321 7.36 8.70 19.12
CA PRO A 321 6.40 8.44 20.19
C PRO A 321 6.99 8.81 21.58
N PRO A 322 6.13 9.10 22.56
CA PRO A 322 6.58 9.31 23.94
C PRO A 322 7.40 8.14 24.48
N ALA A 323 8.40 8.41 25.31
CA ALA A 323 9.36 7.39 25.79
C ALA A 323 8.69 6.14 26.39
N ALA A 324 7.55 6.30 27.07
CA ALA A 324 6.83 5.18 27.70
C ALA A 324 6.22 4.18 26.70
N VAL A 325 6.08 4.55 25.42
CA VAL A 325 5.51 3.74 24.34
C VAL A 325 6.36 3.81 23.06
N SER A 326 7.62 4.24 23.17
CA SER A 326 8.52 4.46 22.03
C SER A 326 8.96 3.18 21.33
N ASP A 327 8.79 2.04 21.98
CA ASP A 327 9.01 0.71 21.40
C ASP A 327 7.84 0.22 20.54
N LEU A 328 6.70 0.94 20.55
CA LEU A 328 5.54 0.65 19.73
C LEU A 328 5.45 1.62 18.55
N PRO A 329 5.07 1.14 17.35
CA PRO A 329 4.92 1.98 16.17
C PRO A 329 3.59 2.74 16.21
N VAL A 330 3.50 3.74 17.11
CA VAL A 330 2.29 4.54 17.32
C VAL A 330 2.37 5.91 16.67
N ILE A 331 1.20 6.42 16.28
CA ILE A 331 0.99 7.74 15.68
C ILE A 331 -0.06 8.47 16.50
N GLU A 332 0.29 9.65 17.06
CA GLU A 332 -0.67 10.48 17.80
C GLU A 332 -1.42 11.42 16.85
N VAL A 333 -2.74 11.44 16.95
CA VAL A 333 -3.63 12.41 16.30
C VAL A 333 -4.39 13.15 17.40
N ALA A 334 -3.98 14.38 17.68
CA ALA A 334 -4.60 15.20 18.73
C ALA A 334 -6.05 15.55 18.38
N ALA A 335 -6.91 15.69 19.39
CA ALA A 335 -8.25 16.26 19.20
C ALA A 335 -8.16 17.72 18.72
N GLN A 336 -9.12 18.15 17.89
CA GLN A 336 -9.18 19.54 17.46
C GLN A 336 -9.46 20.46 18.67
N PRO A 337 -8.80 21.63 18.74
CA PRO A 337 -9.07 22.62 19.78
C PRO A 337 -10.55 23.05 19.81
N GLY A 338 -11.08 23.29 21.01
CA GLY A 338 -12.46 23.70 21.18
C GLY A 338 -13.51 22.59 21.16
N THR A 339 -13.11 21.36 20.92
CA THR A 339 -13.98 20.18 21.02
C THR A 339 -13.63 19.37 22.27
N SER A 340 -14.64 18.79 22.92
CA SER A 340 -14.48 18.00 24.13
C SER A 340 -15.24 16.69 24.02
N SER A 341 -14.60 15.59 24.43
CA SER A 341 -15.19 14.25 24.55
C SER A 341 -14.52 13.54 25.72
N GLU A 342 -15.22 12.68 26.43
CA GLU A 342 -14.62 11.75 27.40
C GLU A 342 -13.89 10.57 26.72
N LEU A 343 -14.12 10.40 25.43
CA LEU A 343 -13.57 9.32 24.61
C LEU A 343 -12.16 9.66 24.12
N PHE A 344 -11.35 8.62 23.98
CA PHE A 344 -10.18 8.57 23.10
C PHE A 344 -10.21 7.27 22.30
N ALA A 345 -9.44 7.17 21.24
CA ALA A 345 -9.39 5.96 20.42
C ALA A 345 -7.98 5.37 20.35
N VAL A 346 -7.90 4.03 20.36
CA VAL A 346 -6.73 3.27 19.91
C VAL A 346 -7.15 2.55 18.63
N LEU A 347 -6.51 2.89 17.50
CA LEU A 347 -6.85 2.37 16.18
C LEU A 347 -5.70 1.53 15.63
N LEU A 348 -5.93 0.21 15.49
CA LEU A 348 -5.02 -0.71 14.80
C LEU A 348 -5.33 -0.68 13.30
N SER A 349 -4.35 -0.33 12.49
CA SER A 349 -4.49 -0.27 11.03
C SER A 349 -4.60 -1.66 10.40
N GLY A 350 -4.85 -1.71 9.09
CA GLY A 350 -4.70 -2.91 8.30
C GLY A 350 -3.22 -3.33 8.14
N ASP A 351 -3.00 -4.45 7.45
CA ASP A 351 -1.69 -5.00 7.10
C ASP A 351 -0.86 -4.07 6.20
N GLY A 352 -1.50 -3.16 5.48
CA GLY A 352 -0.84 -2.07 4.75
C GLY A 352 -0.24 -0.96 5.63
N GLY A 353 -0.34 -1.06 6.96
CA GLY A 353 0.12 -0.05 7.91
C GLY A 353 -0.80 1.17 7.98
N TRP A 354 -0.36 2.23 8.66
CA TRP A 354 -1.14 3.46 8.90
C TRP A 354 -1.41 4.24 7.61
N ALA A 355 -2.41 3.83 6.83
CA ALA A 355 -2.71 4.29 5.47
C ALA A 355 -3.96 5.19 5.38
N GLY A 356 -4.44 5.41 4.16
CA GLY A 356 -5.49 6.37 3.85
C GLY A 356 -6.74 6.28 4.72
N LEU A 357 -7.37 5.10 4.85
CA LEU A 357 -8.57 4.90 5.69
C LEU A 357 -8.30 5.25 7.16
N ASP A 358 -7.20 4.75 7.72
CA ASP A 358 -6.87 4.95 9.14
C ASP A 358 -6.67 6.42 9.46
N LYS A 359 -5.95 7.15 8.58
CA LYS A 359 -5.71 8.59 8.71
C LYS A 359 -7.00 9.40 8.67
N GLU A 360 -7.92 9.04 7.74
CA GLU A 360 -9.18 9.77 7.56
C GLU A 360 -10.17 9.50 8.69
N VAL A 361 -10.28 8.26 9.16
CA VAL A 361 -11.10 7.93 10.32
C VAL A 361 -10.55 8.63 11.56
N ALA A 362 -9.24 8.59 11.78
CA ALA A 362 -8.60 9.29 12.91
C ALA A 362 -8.82 10.81 12.83
N ALA A 363 -8.69 11.42 11.64
CA ALA A 363 -8.95 12.84 11.43
C ALA A 363 -10.42 13.21 11.70
N ALA A 364 -11.38 12.37 11.30
CA ALA A 364 -12.80 12.58 11.55
C ALA A 364 -13.16 12.46 13.05
N LEU A 365 -12.57 11.48 13.75
CA LEU A 365 -12.70 11.34 15.21
C LEU A 365 -12.10 12.54 15.94
N SER A 366 -10.90 12.98 15.51
CA SER A 366 -10.22 14.17 16.03
C SER A 366 -11.09 15.43 15.94
N LYS A 367 -11.76 15.65 14.80
CA LYS A 367 -12.73 16.74 14.60
C LYS A 367 -13.91 16.69 15.58
N SER A 368 -14.24 15.52 16.08
CA SER A 368 -15.30 15.29 17.07
C SER A 368 -14.80 15.33 18.52
N GLY A 369 -13.56 15.78 18.77
CA GLY A 369 -12.98 15.90 20.11
C GLY A 369 -12.39 14.61 20.69
N VAL A 370 -12.27 13.56 19.86
CA VAL A 370 -11.71 12.27 20.25
C VAL A 370 -10.27 12.18 19.74
N PRO A 371 -9.25 12.31 20.59
CA PRO A 371 -7.87 12.07 20.19
C PRO A 371 -7.66 10.59 19.87
N VAL A 372 -6.79 10.33 18.90
CA VAL A 372 -6.53 8.95 18.42
C VAL A 372 -5.05 8.62 18.55
N VAL A 373 -4.74 7.45 19.09
CA VAL A 373 -3.45 6.80 18.91
C VAL A 373 -3.62 5.69 17.88
N GLY A 374 -2.97 5.86 16.73
CA GLY A 374 -2.88 4.83 15.71
C GLY A 374 -1.75 3.86 16.00
N VAL A 375 -1.97 2.57 15.76
CA VAL A 375 -0.93 1.53 15.77
C VAL A 375 -0.72 1.10 14.32
N ASP A 376 0.49 1.30 13.81
CA ASP A 376 0.88 0.85 12.48
C ASP A 376 1.06 -0.67 12.49
N SER A 377 0.03 -1.41 12.08
CA SER A 377 0.00 -2.88 12.16
C SER A 377 1.09 -3.54 11.32
N LEU A 378 1.43 -2.98 10.16
CA LEU A 378 2.53 -3.48 9.34
C LEU A 378 3.85 -3.51 10.12
N ARG A 379 4.17 -2.43 10.82
CA ARG A 379 5.39 -2.35 11.65
C ARG A 379 5.27 -3.14 12.95
N TYR A 380 4.08 -3.17 13.53
CA TYR A 380 3.82 -3.85 14.79
C TYR A 380 3.95 -5.37 14.65
N PHE A 381 3.33 -5.95 13.63
CA PHE A 381 3.36 -7.38 13.34
C PHE A 381 4.55 -7.82 12.48
N TRP A 382 5.46 -6.91 12.13
CA TRP A 382 6.73 -7.26 11.50
C TRP A 382 7.54 -8.23 12.35
N THR A 383 7.41 -8.10 13.65
CA THR A 383 7.88 -9.09 14.63
C THR A 383 6.68 -9.92 15.08
N PRO A 384 6.74 -11.26 15.00
CA PRO A 384 5.64 -12.11 15.45
C PRO A 384 5.18 -11.77 16.87
N ARG A 385 3.88 -11.71 17.06
CA ARG A 385 3.24 -11.45 18.35
C ARG A 385 2.39 -12.65 18.76
N THR A 386 2.04 -12.72 20.03
CA THR A 386 1.00 -13.61 20.52
C THR A 386 -0.24 -12.80 20.90
N PRO A 387 -1.45 -13.39 20.95
CA PRO A 387 -2.62 -12.71 21.48
C PRO A 387 -2.40 -12.08 22.86
N ALA A 388 -1.62 -12.74 23.71
CA ALA A 388 -1.32 -12.26 25.06
C ALA A 388 -0.35 -11.06 25.04
N SER A 389 0.71 -11.10 24.22
CA SER A 389 1.64 -9.96 24.11
C SER A 389 0.97 -8.74 23.48
N ALA A 390 0.12 -8.94 22.46
CA ALA A 390 -0.64 -7.87 21.86
C ALA A 390 -1.64 -7.24 22.84
N ALA A 391 -2.28 -8.05 23.69
CA ALA A 391 -3.15 -7.53 24.74
C ALA A 391 -2.39 -6.73 25.81
N ALA A 392 -1.18 -7.16 26.18
CA ALA A 392 -0.33 -6.44 27.12
C ALA A 392 0.12 -5.07 26.55
N ASP A 393 0.48 -5.01 25.28
CA ASP A 393 0.82 -3.74 24.61
C ASP A 393 -0.41 -2.82 24.52
N MET A 394 -1.59 -3.36 24.20
CA MET A 394 -2.84 -2.60 24.18
C MET A 394 -3.22 -2.08 25.56
N ASP A 395 -3.08 -2.88 26.60
CA ASP A 395 -3.28 -2.46 27.99
C ASP A 395 -2.39 -1.26 28.35
N ARG A 396 -1.12 -1.33 27.96
CA ARG A 396 -0.15 -0.24 28.16
C ARG A 396 -0.58 1.03 27.43
N LEU A 397 -1.02 0.92 26.18
CA LEU A 397 -1.51 2.06 25.39
C LEU A 397 -2.77 2.67 26.03
N VAL A 398 -3.76 1.85 26.38
CA VAL A 398 -5.01 2.31 27.00
C VAL A 398 -4.71 3.10 28.28
N ARG A 399 -3.91 2.56 29.19
CA ARG A 399 -3.57 3.22 30.46
C ARG A 399 -2.75 4.49 30.25
N PHE A 400 -1.76 4.45 29.36
CA PHE A 400 -0.90 5.59 29.10
C PHE A 400 -1.70 6.75 28.50
N TYR A 401 -2.50 6.51 27.46
CA TYR A 401 -3.24 7.58 26.78
C TYR A 401 -4.48 8.06 27.54
N ALA A 402 -5.13 7.19 28.32
CA ALA A 402 -6.17 7.62 29.26
C ALA A 402 -5.63 8.68 30.24
N ALA A 403 -4.47 8.41 30.85
CA ALA A 403 -3.81 9.33 31.76
C ALA A 403 -3.32 10.61 31.05
N ARG A 404 -2.62 10.46 29.92
CA ARG A 404 -2.02 11.56 29.15
C ARG A 404 -3.06 12.56 28.63
N TRP A 405 -4.16 12.05 28.11
CA TRP A 405 -5.24 12.89 27.55
C TRP A 405 -6.37 13.17 28.53
N LYS A 406 -6.28 12.65 29.77
CA LYS A 406 -7.29 12.78 30.82
C LYS A 406 -8.67 12.34 30.32
N LYS A 407 -8.73 11.16 29.71
CA LYS A 407 -9.94 10.54 29.15
C LYS A 407 -10.30 9.28 29.91
N THR A 408 -11.60 9.02 30.02
CA THR A 408 -12.12 7.92 30.87
C THR A 408 -12.58 6.72 30.07
N LYS A 409 -12.88 6.89 28.76
CA LYS A 409 -13.44 5.85 27.91
C LYS A 409 -12.63 5.70 26.62
N ALA A 410 -12.30 4.45 26.30
CA ALA A 410 -11.53 4.06 25.12
C ALA A 410 -12.42 3.47 24.03
N LEU A 411 -12.23 3.89 22.79
CA LEU A 411 -12.67 3.19 21.59
C LEU A 411 -11.50 2.33 21.12
N LEU A 412 -11.67 1.01 21.09
CA LEU A 412 -10.71 0.13 20.45
C LEU A 412 -11.21 -0.18 19.05
N ILE A 413 -10.46 0.28 18.05
CA ILE A 413 -10.86 0.20 16.64
C ILE A 413 -9.82 -0.63 15.91
N GLY A 414 -10.25 -1.59 15.11
CA GLY A 414 -9.39 -2.32 14.20
C GLY A 414 -9.92 -2.27 12.78
N TYR A 415 -9.02 -2.16 11.82
CA TYR A 415 -9.34 -2.26 10.40
C TYR A 415 -8.57 -3.42 9.77
N SER A 416 -9.26 -4.25 8.95
CA SER A 416 -8.66 -5.38 8.26
C SER A 416 -7.88 -6.29 9.24
N GLN A 417 -6.56 -6.49 9.12
CA GLN A 417 -5.75 -7.24 10.08
C GLN A 417 -5.94 -6.71 11.53
N GLY A 418 -6.03 -5.39 11.71
CA GLY A 418 -6.32 -4.81 13.02
C GLY A 418 -7.68 -5.24 13.58
N ALA A 419 -8.71 -5.39 12.72
CA ALA A 419 -10.03 -5.92 13.11
C ALA A 419 -9.95 -7.41 13.48
N ASP A 420 -9.17 -8.18 12.74
CA ASP A 420 -9.03 -9.62 12.93
C ASP A 420 -8.41 -9.98 14.29
N VAL A 421 -7.41 -9.22 14.73
CA VAL A 421 -6.72 -9.45 16.00
C VAL A 421 -7.46 -8.85 17.21
N LEU A 422 -8.34 -7.87 16.98
CA LEU A 422 -8.97 -7.09 18.05
C LEU A 422 -9.78 -7.94 19.06
N PRO A 423 -10.61 -8.93 18.66
CA PRO A 423 -11.34 -9.76 19.62
C PRO A 423 -10.42 -10.52 20.57
N PHE A 424 -9.31 -11.03 20.07
CA PHE A 424 -8.30 -11.74 20.87
C PHE A 424 -7.66 -10.82 21.91
N ILE A 425 -7.38 -9.57 21.52
CA ILE A 425 -6.81 -8.56 22.38
C ILE A 425 -7.80 -8.19 23.49
N VAL A 426 -9.03 -7.82 23.14
CA VAL A 426 -10.07 -7.38 24.10
C VAL A 426 -10.36 -8.44 25.15
N ASN A 427 -10.45 -9.71 24.75
CA ASN A 427 -10.70 -10.82 25.67
C ASN A 427 -9.56 -11.04 26.68
N ARG A 428 -8.34 -10.59 26.37
CA ARG A 428 -7.14 -10.77 27.20
C ARG A 428 -6.71 -9.51 27.94
N LEU A 429 -7.44 -8.39 27.76
CA LEU A 429 -7.19 -7.19 28.55
C LEU A 429 -7.44 -7.47 30.04
N PRO A 430 -6.59 -6.93 30.94
CA PRO A 430 -6.90 -6.88 32.38
C PRO A 430 -8.26 -6.22 32.63
N ALA A 431 -8.98 -6.65 33.65
CA ALA A 431 -10.32 -6.14 33.98
C ALA A 431 -10.34 -4.61 34.09
N ALA A 432 -9.34 -4.03 34.76
CA ALA A 432 -9.22 -2.59 34.94
C ALA A 432 -9.16 -1.82 33.60
N SER A 433 -8.43 -2.33 32.59
CA SER A 433 -8.36 -1.68 31.26
C SER A 433 -9.60 -1.98 30.42
N ARG A 434 -10.17 -3.18 30.52
CA ARG A 434 -11.38 -3.57 29.82
C ARG A 434 -12.61 -2.73 30.24
N GLU A 435 -12.71 -2.34 31.50
CA GLU A 435 -13.77 -1.46 32.01
C GLU A 435 -13.73 -0.03 31.42
N HIS A 436 -12.57 0.38 30.93
CA HIS A 436 -12.44 1.63 30.17
C HIS A 436 -12.93 1.51 28.73
N VAL A 437 -13.07 0.30 28.16
CA VAL A 437 -13.49 0.13 26.77
C VAL A 437 -14.97 0.43 26.62
N ALA A 438 -15.30 1.50 25.91
CA ALA A 438 -16.67 1.86 25.58
C ALA A 438 -17.22 1.05 24.41
N LEU A 439 -16.36 0.77 23.41
CA LEU A 439 -16.73 0.03 22.21
C LEU A 439 -15.48 -0.59 21.57
N ALA A 440 -15.63 -1.84 21.08
CA ALA A 440 -14.65 -2.52 20.25
C ALA A 440 -15.18 -2.62 18.81
N VAL A 441 -14.57 -1.91 17.89
CA VAL A 441 -15.04 -1.77 16.51
C VAL A 441 -14.16 -2.58 15.56
N MET A 442 -14.76 -3.50 14.84
CA MET A 442 -14.12 -4.36 13.85
C MET A 442 -14.59 -3.92 12.46
N MET A 443 -13.72 -3.30 11.67
CA MET A 443 -14.00 -2.83 10.32
C MET A 443 -13.35 -3.76 9.28
N GLY A 444 -14.16 -4.39 8.43
CA GLY A 444 -13.67 -5.35 7.44
C GLY A 444 -13.14 -6.64 8.08
N LEU A 445 -13.90 -7.23 9.02
CA LEU A 445 -13.52 -8.42 9.78
C LEU A 445 -13.44 -9.66 8.89
N GLY A 446 -12.27 -10.31 8.86
CA GLY A 446 -12.01 -11.57 8.17
C GLY A 446 -12.44 -12.80 8.97
N LYS A 447 -11.98 -13.98 8.54
CA LYS A 447 -12.30 -15.28 9.18
C LYS A 447 -11.19 -15.78 10.09
N ARG A 448 -9.95 -15.37 9.85
CA ARG A 448 -8.75 -15.78 10.58
C ARG A 448 -7.87 -14.60 10.91
N ALA A 449 -7.25 -14.63 12.07
CA ALA A 449 -6.34 -13.61 12.57
C ALA A 449 -4.90 -14.11 12.50
N ASP A 450 -4.03 -13.28 11.93
CA ASP A 450 -2.58 -13.48 11.93
C ASP A 450 -1.91 -12.42 12.81
N PHE A 451 -1.07 -12.88 13.74
CA PHE A 451 -0.31 -12.04 14.66
C PHE A 451 1.15 -11.83 14.20
N GLU A 452 1.36 -12.01 12.92
CA GLU A 452 2.64 -11.77 12.26
C GLU A 452 2.41 -11.31 10.82
N PHE A 453 3.36 -10.57 10.27
CA PHE A 453 3.32 -10.13 8.88
C PHE A 453 3.96 -11.19 7.98
N HIS A 454 3.20 -11.68 7.00
CA HIS A 454 3.70 -12.65 6.02
C HIS A 454 3.87 -11.99 4.64
N MET A 455 5.10 -11.94 4.13
CA MET A 455 5.39 -11.38 2.80
C MET A 455 4.66 -12.09 1.65
N THR A 456 4.20 -13.33 1.86
CA THR A 456 3.57 -14.18 0.84
C THR A 456 2.04 -14.16 0.86
N ASN A 457 1.40 -13.62 1.89
CA ASN A 457 -0.04 -13.80 2.13
C ASN A 457 -0.97 -12.80 1.41
N TRP A 458 -0.44 -11.89 0.60
CA TRP A 458 -1.26 -10.94 -0.18
C TRP A 458 -2.12 -11.57 -1.27
N VAL A 459 -1.93 -12.87 -1.55
CA VAL A 459 -2.66 -13.59 -2.62
C VAL A 459 -3.63 -14.64 -2.07
N SER A 460 -3.53 -15.00 -0.79
CA SER A 460 -4.46 -15.95 -0.15
C SER A 460 -4.48 -15.74 1.37
N SER A 461 -5.69 -15.68 1.96
CA SER A 461 -5.87 -15.77 3.42
C SER A 461 -5.07 -16.97 3.95
N SER A 462 -4.20 -16.74 4.95
CA SER A 462 -3.38 -17.84 5.47
C SER A 462 -4.29 -18.94 6.03
N ALA A 463 -4.06 -20.16 5.56
CA ALA A 463 -4.78 -21.32 6.11
C ALA A 463 -4.44 -21.59 7.58
N SER A 464 -3.38 -20.94 8.10
CA SER A 464 -2.77 -21.17 9.42
C SER A 464 -3.24 -20.21 10.52
N GLY A 465 -3.90 -19.10 10.21
CA GLY A 465 -4.35 -18.10 11.19
C GLY A 465 -5.38 -18.63 12.21
N LEU A 466 -5.49 -17.96 13.35
CA LEU A 466 -6.42 -18.29 14.43
C LEU A 466 -7.88 -17.97 14.02
N LEU A 467 -8.82 -18.85 14.34
CA LEU A 467 -10.25 -18.63 14.06
C LEU A 467 -10.80 -17.46 14.88
N ILE A 468 -11.40 -16.46 14.20
CA ILE A 468 -11.88 -15.23 14.84
C ILE A 468 -13.25 -15.43 15.51
N LEU A 469 -14.16 -16.16 14.89
CA LEU A 469 -15.55 -16.33 15.38
C LEU A 469 -15.62 -16.77 16.85
N PRO A 470 -14.85 -17.77 17.34
CA PRO A 470 -14.87 -18.14 18.75
C PRO A 470 -14.41 -17.04 19.70
N GLU A 471 -13.56 -16.13 19.23
CA GLU A 471 -13.11 -15.00 20.06
C GLU A 471 -14.15 -13.87 20.07
N VAL A 472 -14.83 -13.59 18.96
CA VAL A 472 -15.95 -12.63 18.95
C VAL A 472 -17.07 -13.07 19.87
N GLN A 473 -17.39 -14.36 19.89
CA GLN A 473 -18.42 -14.93 20.76
C GLN A 473 -18.13 -14.79 22.28
N LYS A 474 -16.88 -14.54 22.66
CA LYS A 474 -16.48 -14.29 24.06
C LYS A 474 -16.57 -12.81 24.46
N LEU A 475 -16.79 -11.90 23.50
CA LEU A 475 -16.93 -10.48 23.82
C LEU A 475 -18.19 -10.27 24.67
N PRO A 476 -18.16 -9.35 25.66
CA PRO A 476 -19.37 -8.94 26.36
C PRO A 476 -20.44 -8.44 25.40
N THR A 477 -21.70 -8.81 25.65
CA THR A 477 -22.85 -8.38 24.83
C THR A 477 -22.91 -6.86 24.73
N GLY A 478 -23.01 -6.34 23.50
CA GLY A 478 -23.08 -4.91 23.23
C GLY A 478 -21.74 -4.17 23.22
N LEU A 479 -20.63 -4.82 23.59
CA LEU A 479 -19.29 -4.21 23.52
C LEU A 479 -18.74 -4.17 22.09
N GLY A 480 -19.13 -5.11 21.24
CA GLY A 480 -18.63 -5.23 19.86
C GLY A 480 -19.49 -4.52 18.83
N MET A 481 -18.83 -3.93 17.82
CA MET A 481 -19.46 -3.46 16.58
C MET A 481 -18.68 -4.02 15.40
N CYS A 482 -19.39 -4.61 14.42
CA CYS A 482 -18.78 -5.11 13.18
C CYS A 482 -19.30 -4.31 11.98
N ILE A 483 -18.40 -3.64 11.28
CA ILE A 483 -18.71 -2.80 10.10
C ILE A 483 -18.13 -3.48 8.87
N TYR A 484 -18.94 -3.67 7.83
CA TYR A 484 -18.53 -4.35 6.59
C TYR A 484 -19.14 -3.74 5.35
N GLY A 485 -18.44 -3.84 4.24
CA GLY A 485 -18.95 -3.41 2.93
C GLY A 485 -19.95 -4.40 2.35
N ARG A 486 -20.97 -3.91 1.65
CA ARG A 486 -21.98 -4.74 0.99
C ARG A 486 -21.38 -5.73 -0.02
N ASP A 487 -20.33 -5.28 -0.71
CA ASP A 487 -19.69 -6.02 -1.79
C ASP A 487 -18.48 -6.84 -1.31
N GLU A 488 -18.24 -6.86 -0.01
CA GLU A 488 -17.16 -7.61 0.65
C GLU A 488 -17.60 -9.06 0.92
N LYS A 489 -17.17 -9.99 0.04
CA LYS A 489 -17.61 -11.40 0.04
C LYS A 489 -16.99 -12.23 1.17
N ASP A 490 -15.83 -11.85 1.65
CA ASP A 490 -15.04 -12.61 2.61
C ASP A 490 -15.21 -12.13 4.06
N SER A 491 -16.04 -11.12 4.29
CA SER A 491 -16.34 -10.60 5.63
C SER A 491 -17.02 -11.61 6.50
N ASN A 492 -16.57 -11.72 7.75
CA ASN A 492 -17.18 -12.58 8.79
C ASN A 492 -18.34 -11.87 9.54
N CYS A 493 -18.53 -10.55 9.40
CA CYS A 493 -19.58 -9.80 10.08
C CYS A 493 -20.99 -10.38 9.86
N PRO A 494 -21.40 -10.81 8.65
CA PRO A 494 -22.72 -11.40 8.44
C PRO A 494 -22.98 -12.70 9.22
N SER A 495 -21.93 -13.37 9.71
CA SER A 495 -22.03 -14.63 10.46
C SER A 495 -22.15 -14.42 11.97
N LEU A 496 -22.07 -13.17 12.46
CA LEU A 496 -22.12 -12.84 13.88
C LEU A 496 -23.58 -12.70 14.38
N ASP A 497 -23.79 -13.00 15.66
CA ASP A 497 -25.10 -12.80 16.30
C ASP A 497 -25.37 -11.29 16.52
N PRO A 498 -26.41 -10.71 15.89
CA PRO A 498 -26.75 -9.30 16.05
C PRO A 498 -27.24 -8.92 17.45
N LYS A 499 -27.57 -9.92 18.29
CA LYS A 499 -27.90 -9.68 19.71
C LYS A 499 -26.63 -9.43 20.54
N GLN A 500 -25.50 -9.94 20.11
CA GLN A 500 -24.22 -9.82 20.81
C GLN A 500 -23.38 -8.67 20.28
N VAL A 501 -23.33 -8.48 18.96
CA VAL A 501 -22.48 -7.52 18.27
C VAL A 501 -23.35 -6.63 17.38
N GLN A 502 -23.14 -5.32 17.45
CA GLN A 502 -23.80 -4.37 16.52
C GLN A 502 -23.29 -4.60 15.10
N LEU A 503 -24.18 -4.91 14.15
CA LEU A 503 -23.81 -5.14 12.76
C LEU A 503 -24.16 -3.93 11.91
N VAL A 504 -23.19 -3.41 11.18
CA VAL A 504 -23.34 -2.24 10.28
C VAL A 504 -22.89 -2.60 8.88
N LYS A 505 -23.82 -2.58 7.93
CA LYS A 505 -23.56 -2.81 6.50
C LYS A 505 -23.50 -1.48 5.77
N LEU A 506 -22.40 -1.21 5.10
CA LEU A 506 -22.18 0.01 4.31
C LEU A 506 -22.09 -0.30 2.81
N PRO A 507 -22.32 0.69 1.92
CA PRO A 507 -22.03 0.54 0.50
C PRO A 507 -20.56 0.24 0.24
N GLY A 508 -20.26 -0.34 -0.94
CA GLY A 508 -18.92 -0.66 -1.40
C GLY A 508 -18.33 -1.94 -0.83
N GLY A 509 -17.04 -2.13 -1.07
CA GLY A 509 -16.25 -3.26 -0.59
C GLY A 509 -15.49 -2.93 0.70
N HIS A 510 -14.29 -3.46 0.81
CA HIS A 510 -13.42 -3.36 1.99
C HIS A 510 -13.04 -1.92 2.41
N HIS A 511 -13.16 -0.94 1.51
CA HIS A 511 -12.87 0.48 1.76
C HIS A 511 -14.13 1.35 1.93
N PHE A 512 -15.34 0.77 2.07
CA PHE A 512 -16.59 1.47 2.39
C PHE A 512 -16.91 2.68 1.50
N ASP A 513 -16.65 2.59 0.19
CA ASP A 513 -16.78 3.69 -0.79
C ASP A 513 -16.07 5.00 -0.41
N GLY A 514 -15.14 4.95 0.55
CA GLY A 514 -14.33 6.10 0.94
C GLY A 514 -15.05 7.14 1.81
N ASP A 515 -16.28 6.90 2.31
CA ASP A 515 -16.99 7.82 3.20
C ASP A 515 -16.59 7.63 4.67
N TYR A 516 -15.35 8.01 4.96
CA TYR A 516 -14.76 7.81 6.29
C TYR A 516 -15.30 8.77 7.35
N ALA A 517 -15.87 9.91 6.95
CA ALA A 517 -16.58 10.80 7.86
C ALA A 517 -17.86 10.16 8.40
N LYS A 518 -18.61 9.47 7.52
CA LYS A 518 -19.77 8.67 7.92
C LYS A 518 -19.36 7.50 8.83
N LEU A 519 -18.26 6.84 8.51
CA LEU A 519 -17.71 5.74 9.29
C LEU A 519 -17.41 6.19 10.74
N ALA A 520 -16.68 7.30 10.90
CA ALA A 520 -16.37 7.87 12.22
C ALA A 520 -17.64 8.26 13.00
N ARG A 521 -18.65 8.82 12.34
CA ARG A 521 -19.92 9.16 12.97
C ARG A 521 -20.64 7.92 13.49
N ILE A 522 -20.73 6.85 12.69
CA ILE A 522 -21.33 5.56 13.09
C ILE A 522 -20.61 4.98 14.32
N ILE A 523 -19.29 5.04 14.34
CA ILE A 523 -18.51 4.60 15.50
C ILE A 523 -18.88 5.38 16.76
N LEU A 524 -18.99 6.71 16.66
CA LEU A 524 -19.34 7.57 17.78
C LEU A 524 -20.79 7.38 18.25
N GLU A 525 -21.71 7.13 17.34
CA GLU A 525 -23.11 6.80 17.65
C GLU A 525 -23.19 5.46 18.40
N GLY A 526 -22.48 4.44 17.92
CA GLY A 526 -22.42 3.14 18.59
C GLY A 526 -21.84 3.18 19.99
N ALA A 527 -20.86 4.04 20.22
CA ALA A 527 -20.24 4.22 21.54
C ALA A 527 -21.18 4.86 22.58
N ARG A 528 -22.23 5.54 22.15
CA ARG A 528 -23.25 6.16 23.04
C ARG A 528 -24.31 5.17 23.54
N GLY A 529 -24.33 3.95 22.96
CA GLY A 529 -25.32 2.92 23.26
C GLY A 529 -26.67 3.14 22.53
N PRO A 530 -27.51 2.11 22.43
CA PRO A 530 -28.84 2.22 21.85
C PRO A 530 -29.72 3.10 22.75
N GLY A 531 -30.01 4.34 22.34
CA GLY A 531 -30.97 5.21 23.04
C GLY A 531 -30.64 6.70 23.11
N VAL A 532 -29.44 7.15 22.75
CA VAL A 532 -29.11 8.59 22.72
C VAL A 532 -29.23 9.11 21.29
N VAL A 533 -30.47 9.29 20.83
CA VAL A 533 -30.74 10.15 19.67
C VAL A 533 -30.41 11.57 20.09
N ALA A 534 -29.43 12.19 19.44
CA ALA A 534 -29.12 13.60 19.64
C ALA A 534 -30.39 14.43 19.38
N ARG A 535 -30.88 15.13 20.40
CA ARG A 535 -31.90 16.16 20.29
C ARG A 535 -31.32 17.40 19.63
#